data_4bbc951a6f79f4918ae09b314084b3dc
#
_entry.id   4bbc951a6f79f4918ae09b314084b3dc
#
_cell.length_a   1.000
_cell.length_b   1.000
_cell.length_c   1.000
_cell.angle_alpha   90.00
_cell.angle_beta   90.00
_cell.angle_gamma   90.00
#
_symmetry.space_group_name_H-M   'P 1'
#
loop_
_entity.id
_entity.type
_entity.pdbx_description
1 polymer ?
#
loop_
_entity_poly.entity_id
_entity_poly.type
_entity_poly.pdbx_seq_one_letter_code
_entity_poly.pdbx_strand_id
1 'polypeptide(L)'
;MPISRLKMNRKLISTLVVIFVMVASYASTAHEIPKPSFTIGVSLINDKALDGLAGTGVTIDDNDITAYFTVDYYVSPSLSFEGGVITGHEVSASLPSNASGTWHGTKSYSTSGALTITTKTDNSYLFGVKYEPSTTGSLSVYGKAGLMFWDVDFIVSGSGTLTYNGSTYNSKTFLQVDGSDPYIGLGLSYEISKNTSFAFDYVTTASTNAIEGVALDLSGYSISWLRKF
;
A
#
# COMPACT_ATOMS: atom_id res chain seq x y z
N MET A 1 -8.45 -9.99 28.25
CA MET A 1 -7.00 -10.22 28.14
C MET A 1 -6.49 -9.28 27.07
N PRO A 2 -5.61 -8.33 27.35
CA PRO A 2 -5.05 -7.48 26.30
C PRO A 2 -4.06 -8.32 25.49
N ILE A 3 -4.35 -8.51 24.21
CA ILE A 3 -3.41 -9.07 23.25
C ILE A 3 -2.30 -8.03 23.13
N SER A 4 -1.10 -8.38 23.59
CA SER A 4 0.09 -7.54 23.45
C SER A 4 0.33 -7.30 21.96
N ARG A 5 0.09 -6.06 21.50
CA ARG A 5 0.37 -5.62 20.13
C ARG A 5 1.87 -5.85 19.86
N LEU A 6 2.18 -6.71 18.93
CA LEU A 6 3.52 -6.82 18.39
C LEU A 6 3.75 -5.57 17.53
N LYS A 7 4.20 -4.47 18.16
CA LYS A 7 4.67 -3.30 17.40
C LYS A 7 5.85 -3.75 16.57
N MET A 8 5.60 -3.97 15.30
CA MET A 8 6.66 -4.34 14.37
C MET A 8 7.64 -3.18 14.28
N ASN A 9 8.87 -3.39 14.74
CA ASN A 9 9.88 -2.36 14.84
C ASN A 9 10.28 -1.94 13.43
N ARG A 10 10.02 -0.67 13.05
CA ARG A 10 10.39 -0.10 11.73
C ARG A 10 11.85 -0.39 11.36
N LYS A 11 12.75 -0.43 12.38
CA LYS A 11 14.14 -0.83 12.19
C LYS A 11 14.28 -2.30 11.80
N LEU A 12 13.39 -3.18 12.28
CA LEU A 12 13.42 -4.59 11.94
C LEU A 12 13.02 -4.80 10.46
N ILE A 13 12.00 -4.08 10.00
CA ILE A 13 11.54 -4.15 8.59
C ILE A 13 12.63 -3.64 7.66
N SER A 14 13.19 -2.46 7.92
CA SER A 14 14.29 -1.92 7.10
C SER A 14 15.52 -2.83 7.11
N THR A 15 15.83 -3.47 8.24
CA THR A 15 16.90 -4.45 8.35
C THR A 15 16.60 -5.71 7.55
N LEU A 16 15.37 -6.22 7.57
CA LEU A 16 14.95 -7.37 6.76
C LEU A 16 15.03 -7.08 5.26
N VAL A 17 14.61 -5.89 4.81
CA VAL A 17 14.75 -5.46 3.41
C VAL A 17 16.21 -5.40 3.00
N VAL A 18 17.08 -4.80 3.82
CA VAL A 18 18.53 -4.73 3.55
C VAL A 18 19.16 -6.12 3.54
N ILE A 19 18.80 -7.00 4.47
CA ILE A 19 19.29 -8.40 4.51
C ILE A 19 18.82 -9.15 3.26
N PHE A 20 17.56 -9.00 2.85
CA PHE A 20 17.02 -9.63 1.64
C PHE A 20 17.79 -9.19 0.38
N VAL A 21 18.06 -7.89 0.24
CA VAL A 21 18.87 -7.34 -0.86
C VAL A 21 20.30 -7.87 -0.81
N MET A 22 20.92 -7.98 0.38
CA MET A 22 22.27 -8.54 0.51
C MET A 22 22.33 -10.04 0.20
N VAL A 23 21.37 -10.83 0.69
CA VAL A 23 21.31 -12.29 0.42
C VAL A 23 21.09 -12.54 -1.07
N ALA A 24 20.24 -11.74 -1.74
CA ALA A 24 20.07 -11.80 -3.18
C ALA A 24 21.37 -11.53 -3.96
N SER A 25 22.26 -10.71 -3.41
CA SER A 25 23.56 -10.39 -4.03
C SER A 25 24.61 -11.51 -3.89
N TYR A 26 24.53 -12.35 -2.86
CA TYR A 26 25.52 -13.42 -2.58
C TYR A 26 25.21 -14.77 -3.24
N ALA A 27 23.95 -15.03 -3.62
CA ALA A 27 23.54 -16.32 -4.17
C ALA A 27 23.96 -16.56 -5.64
N SER A 28 24.73 -15.67 -6.25
CA SER A 28 24.98 -15.66 -7.70
C SER A 28 26.13 -16.57 -8.18
N THR A 29 26.66 -17.49 -7.37
CA THR A 29 27.92 -18.19 -7.72
C THR A 29 27.79 -19.68 -8.11
N ALA A 30 26.60 -20.28 -8.13
CA ALA A 30 26.52 -21.72 -8.45
C ALA A 30 25.21 -22.14 -9.10
N HIS A 31 25.06 -21.98 -10.36
CA HIS A 31 24.02 -22.37 -11.32
C HIS A 31 23.50 -21.13 -12.04
N GLU A 32 22.99 -21.28 -13.28
CA GLU A 32 22.30 -20.20 -14.01
C GLU A 32 20.99 -19.76 -13.31
N ILE A 33 21.11 -19.32 -12.06
CA ILE A 33 20.01 -18.70 -11.33
C ILE A 33 19.72 -17.36 -12.03
N PRO A 34 18.46 -17.10 -12.41
CA PRO A 34 18.10 -15.81 -12.98
C PRO A 34 18.57 -14.69 -12.06
N LYS A 35 19.23 -13.71 -12.63
CA LYS A 35 19.79 -12.58 -11.89
C LYS A 35 18.66 -11.77 -11.26
N PRO A 36 18.85 -11.19 -10.07
CA PRO A 36 17.83 -10.32 -9.47
C PRO A 36 17.49 -9.17 -10.40
N SER A 37 16.27 -8.69 -10.34
CA SER A 37 15.85 -7.47 -11.02
C SER A 37 15.36 -6.44 -10.02
N PHE A 38 15.43 -5.18 -10.38
CA PHE A 38 14.76 -4.13 -9.65
C PHE A 38 13.75 -3.43 -10.55
N THR A 39 12.69 -2.96 -9.93
CA THR A 39 11.62 -2.20 -10.57
C THR A 39 11.45 -0.87 -9.85
N ILE A 40 11.33 0.20 -10.61
CA ILE A 40 10.95 1.52 -10.10
C ILE A 40 9.77 2.03 -10.92
N GLY A 41 8.76 2.55 -10.26
CA GLY A 41 7.55 3.00 -10.93
C GLY A 41 6.77 4.05 -10.16
N VAL A 42 5.72 4.50 -10.82
CA VAL A 42 4.70 5.37 -10.23
C VAL A 42 3.36 4.66 -10.31
N SER A 43 2.54 4.88 -9.29
CA SER A 43 1.22 4.27 -9.18
C SER A 43 0.18 5.35 -8.88
N LEU A 44 -0.94 5.30 -9.60
CA LEU A 44 -2.17 5.98 -9.21
C LEU A 44 -2.91 5.07 -8.24
N ILE A 45 -3.04 5.49 -7.00
CA ILE A 45 -3.67 4.74 -5.91
C ILE A 45 -5.07 5.30 -5.66
N ASN A 46 -6.03 4.41 -5.44
CA ASN A 46 -7.33 4.68 -4.87
C ASN A 46 -7.39 4.02 -3.48
N ASP A 47 -7.57 4.83 -2.44
CA ASP A 47 -7.63 4.40 -1.05
C ASP A 47 -9.01 4.72 -0.46
N LYS A 48 -9.76 3.69 -0.14
CA LYS A 48 -11.14 3.78 0.36
C LYS A 48 -11.27 3.92 1.89
N ALA A 49 -10.19 4.24 2.60
CA ALA A 49 -10.22 4.40 4.06
C ALA A 49 -11.27 5.42 4.54
N LEU A 50 -11.65 6.38 3.69
CA LEU A 50 -12.64 7.43 3.99
C LEU A 50 -14.04 7.18 3.43
N ASP A 51 -14.27 6.13 2.65
CA ASP A 51 -15.56 5.84 1.98
C ASP A 51 -16.75 5.77 2.96
N GLY A 52 -16.51 5.30 4.17
CA GLY A 52 -17.53 5.24 5.22
C GLY A 52 -18.05 6.59 5.72
N LEU A 53 -17.39 7.71 5.35
CA LEU A 53 -17.82 9.06 5.66
C LEU A 53 -18.81 9.63 4.64
N ALA A 54 -19.09 8.92 3.54
CA ALA A 54 -19.99 9.39 2.49
C ALA A 54 -21.35 9.80 3.07
N GLY A 55 -21.78 11.02 2.78
CA GLY A 55 -23.03 11.59 3.28
C GLY A 55 -23.33 12.92 2.60
N THR A 56 -24.42 13.56 3.02
CA THR A 56 -24.84 14.84 2.41
C THR A 56 -23.79 15.94 2.64
N GLY A 57 -23.23 16.45 1.56
CA GLY A 57 -22.24 17.53 1.57
C GLY A 57 -20.81 17.08 1.93
N VAL A 58 -20.56 15.80 2.12
CA VAL A 58 -19.20 15.26 2.25
C VAL A 58 -18.59 15.11 0.86
N THR A 59 -17.36 15.60 0.70
CA THR A 59 -16.55 15.41 -0.51
C THR A 59 -15.33 14.59 -0.14
N ILE A 60 -15.11 13.49 -0.84
CA ILE A 60 -13.96 12.59 -0.63
C ILE A 60 -13.04 12.70 -1.85
N ASP A 61 -11.74 12.88 -1.57
CA ASP A 61 -10.65 12.75 -2.54
C ASP A 61 -9.85 11.51 -2.13
N ASP A 62 -10.10 10.42 -2.85
CA ASP A 62 -9.62 9.07 -2.54
C ASP A 62 -8.46 8.62 -3.45
N ASN A 63 -7.93 9.51 -4.29
CA ASN A 63 -6.88 9.21 -5.23
C ASN A 63 -5.60 9.98 -4.92
N ASP A 64 -4.46 9.31 -5.04
CA ASP A 64 -3.15 9.94 -4.95
C ASP A 64 -2.13 9.23 -5.85
N ILE A 65 -1.01 9.90 -6.11
CA ILE A 65 0.11 9.36 -6.90
C ILE A 65 1.26 9.05 -5.96
N THR A 66 1.75 7.81 -6.04
CA THR A 66 2.86 7.34 -5.22
C THR A 66 3.94 6.73 -6.09
N ALA A 67 5.17 6.68 -5.58
CA ALA A 67 6.25 5.94 -6.19
C ALA A 67 6.42 4.58 -5.51
N TYR A 68 6.92 3.60 -6.24
CA TYR A 68 7.29 2.33 -5.64
C TYR A 68 8.63 1.82 -6.19
N PHE A 69 9.27 1.01 -5.36
CA PHE A 69 10.49 0.30 -5.68
C PHE A 69 10.36 -1.15 -5.23
N THR A 70 10.65 -2.11 -6.12
CA THR A 70 10.69 -3.53 -5.77
C THR A 70 11.95 -4.21 -6.28
N VAL A 71 12.32 -5.28 -5.63
CA VAL A 71 13.39 -6.19 -6.02
C VAL A 71 12.78 -7.57 -6.17
N ASP A 72 12.99 -8.20 -7.32
CA ASP A 72 12.60 -9.57 -7.59
C ASP A 72 13.84 -10.47 -7.51
N TYR A 73 13.75 -11.51 -6.70
CA TYR A 73 14.72 -12.58 -6.63
C TYR A 73 14.17 -13.84 -7.28
N TYR A 74 14.68 -14.20 -8.44
CA TYR A 74 14.20 -15.34 -9.20
C TYR A 74 14.67 -16.66 -8.58
N VAL A 75 13.75 -17.59 -8.39
CA VAL A 75 14.00 -18.98 -7.98
C VAL A 75 13.86 -19.94 -9.15
N SER A 76 13.21 -19.50 -10.24
CA SER A 76 13.14 -20.16 -11.54
C SER A 76 12.94 -19.11 -12.64
N PRO A 77 13.01 -19.46 -13.92
CA PRO A 77 12.74 -18.53 -15.03
C PRO A 77 11.35 -17.86 -14.96
N SER A 78 10.39 -18.49 -14.28
CA SER A 78 9.00 -18.03 -14.23
C SER A 78 8.54 -17.61 -12.83
N LEU A 79 9.33 -17.83 -11.78
CA LEU A 79 8.93 -17.55 -10.39
C LEU A 79 9.98 -16.75 -9.68
N SER A 80 9.58 -15.66 -9.04
CA SER A 80 10.43 -14.83 -8.18
C SER A 80 9.75 -14.52 -6.84
N PHE A 81 10.58 -14.25 -5.84
CA PHE A 81 10.15 -13.54 -4.64
C PHE A 81 10.27 -12.04 -4.88
N GLU A 82 9.24 -11.29 -4.52
CA GLU A 82 9.20 -9.84 -4.58
C GLU A 82 9.33 -9.25 -3.19
N GLY A 83 10.18 -8.23 -3.03
CA GLY A 83 10.24 -7.39 -1.84
C GLY A 83 10.32 -5.94 -2.25
N GLY A 84 9.60 -5.04 -1.57
CA GLY A 84 9.58 -3.66 -2.00
C GLY A 84 8.98 -2.67 -1.03
N VAL A 85 8.95 -1.41 -1.48
CA VAL A 85 8.37 -0.28 -0.77
C VAL A 85 7.51 0.54 -1.73
N ILE A 86 6.34 0.94 -1.23
CA ILE A 86 5.49 1.98 -1.82
C ILE A 86 5.65 3.21 -0.94
N THR A 87 5.92 4.39 -1.53
CA THR A 87 6.00 5.64 -0.77
C THR A 87 4.63 6.01 -0.22
N GLY A 88 4.63 6.78 0.87
CA GLY A 88 3.39 7.22 1.49
C GLY A 88 2.50 8.04 0.55
N HIS A 89 1.20 8.03 0.86
CA HIS A 89 0.17 8.78 0.14
C HIS A 89 -0.81 9.43 1.12
N GLU A 90 -1.59 10.39 0.63
CA GLU A 90 -2.58 11.10 1.43
C GLU A 90 -3.91 11.15 0.67
N VAL A 91 -5.01 10.83 1.38
CA VAL A 91 -6.37 11.02 0.87
C VAL A 91 -7.18 11.83 1.88
N SER A 92 -8.23 12.52 1.45
CA SER A 92 -8.93 13.44 2.33
C SER A 92 -10.44 13.44 2.13
N ALA A 93 -11.16 13.76 3.21
CA ALA A 93 -12.60 14.03 3.19
C ALA A 93 -12.90 15.39 3.81
N SER A 94 -13.62 16.23 3.10
CA SER A 94 -14.15 17.49 3.60
C SER A 94 -15.55 17.30 4.14
N LEU A 95 -15.75 17.60 5.41
CA LEU A 95 -17.01 17.47 6.11
C LEU A 95 -17.61 18.84 6.42
N PRO A 96 -18.89 19.06 6.09
CA PRO A 96 -19.59 20.28 6.43
C PRO A 96 -19.82 20.40 7.96
N SER A 97 -20.23 21.58 8.40
CA SER A 97 -20.69 21.78 9.77
C SER A 97 -21.93 20.93 10.05
N ASN A 98 -22.00 20.35 11.25
CA ASN A 98 -23.10 19.49 11.73
C ASN A 98 -23.29 18.19 10.91
N ALA A 99 -22.26 17.72 10.21
CA ALA A 99 -22.27 16.37 9.67
C ALA A 99 -22.29 15.35 10.81
N SER A 100 -23.01 14.25 10.61
CA SER A 100 -23.06 13.15 11.58
C SER A 100 -23.39 11.83 10.91
N GLY A 101 -22.94 10.74 11.50
CA GLY A 101 -23.17 9.40 10.97
C GLY A 101 -22.41 8.33 11.74
N THR A 102 -22.19 7.22 11.05
CA THR A 102 -21.32 6.13 11.53
C THR A 102 -20.17 5.93 10.57
N TRP A 103 -19.00 5.64 11.11
CA TRP A 103 -17.77 5.40 10.35
C TRP A 103 -17.00 4.24 10.98
N HIS A 104 -16.18 3.55 10.24
CA HIS A 104 -15.47 2.34 10.68
C HIS A 104 -16.43 1.35 11.37
N GLY A 105 -17.46 0.93 10.62
CA GLY A 105 -18.47 0.00 11.10
C GLY A 105 -19.58 0.69 11.90
N THR A 106 -19.50 0.67 13.24
CA THR A 106 -20.57 1.18 14.11
C THR A 106 -20.17 2.41 14.93
N LYS A 107 -18.98 2.96 14.72
CA LYS A 107 -18.50 4.10 15.52
C LYS A 107 -19.17 5.38 15.06
N SER A 108 -19.84 6.08 15.98
CA SER A 108 -20.52 7.34 15.67
C SER A 108 -19.51 8.48 15.45
N TYR A 109 -19.84 9.39 14.54
CA TYR A 109 -19.14 10.66 14.41
C TYR A 109 -20.12 11.82 14.32
N SER A 110 -19.66 13.00 14.72
CA SER A 110 -20.34 14.28 14.46
C SER A 110 -19.32 15.41 14.36
N THR A 111 -19.69 16.47 13.62
CA THR A 111 -18.84 17.65 13.46
C THR A 111 -19.51 18.90 14.01
N SER A 112 -18.73 19.79 14.63
CA SER A 112 -19.15 21.14 14.97
C SER A 112 -18.28 22.15 14.19
N GLY A 113 -18.75 22.67 13.08
CA GLY A 113 -17.97 23.45 12.14
C GLY A 113 -17.40 22.60 11.00
N ALA A 114 -16.98 23.27 9.93
CA ALA A 114 -16.36 22.59 8.79
C ALA A 114 -14.95 22.10 9.13
N LEU A 115 -14.64 20.89 8.70
CA LEU A 115 -13.32 20.28 8.88
C LEU A 115 -12.94 19.35 7.74
N THR A 116 -11.67 19.01 7.67
CA THR A 116 -11.12 18.00 6.78
C THR A 116 -10.52 16.87 7.60
N ILE A 117 -10.83 15.64 7.25
CA ILE A 117 -10.13 14.46 7.73
C ILE A 117 -9.15 14.05 6.64
N THR A 118 -7.88 13.98 6.97
CA THR A 118 -6.82 13.48 6.08
C THR A 118 -6.34 12.14 6.61
N THR A 119 -6.29 11.16 5.73
CA THR A 119 -5.62 9.89 5.99
C THR A 119 -4.24 9.98 5.38
N LYS A 120 -3.22 9.81 6.19
CA LYS A 120 -1.83 9.78 5.76
C LYS A 120 -1.26 8.39 5.97
N THR A 121 -0.97 7.71 4.86
CA THR A 121 -0.30 6.43 4.89
C THR A 121 1.20 6.67 4.82
N ASP A 122 1.95 6.13 5.75
CA ASP A 122 3.42 6.09 5.68
C ASP A 122 3.88 5.09 4.60
N ASN A 123 5.21 4.97 4.39
CA ASN A 123 5.73 3.99 3.46
C ASN A 123 5.23 2.59 3.79
N SER A 124 4.62 1.93 2.81
CA SER A 124 4.16 0.55 2.90
C SER A 124 5.23 -0.40 2.36
N TYR A 125 5.32 -1.60 2.95
CA TYR A 125 6.30 -2.61 2.57
C TYR A 125 5.61 -3.83 1.99
N LEU A 126 6.12 -4.34 0.87
CA LEU A 126 5.59 -5.49 0.13
C LEU A 126 6.51 -6.69 0.27
N PHE A 127 5.93 -7.87 0.49
CA PHE A 127 6.61 -9.14 0.41
C PHE A 127 5.70 -10.17 -0.25
N GLY A 128 6.15 -10.78 -1.34
CA GLY A 128 5.31 -11.69 -2.08
C GLY A 128 6.04 -12.55 -3.09
N VAL A 129 5.26 -13.13 -3.96
CA VAL A 129 5.71 -13.93 -5.09
C VAL A 129 5.15 -13.33 -6.38
N LYS A 130 5.95 -13.41 -7.44
CA LYS A 130 5.57 -13.04 -8.80
C LYS A 130 5.76 -14.25 -9.70
N TYR A 131 4.73 -14.57 -10.46
CA TYR A 131 4.77 -15.62 -11.47
C TYR A 131 4.60 -15.01 -12.86
N GLU A 132 5.63 -15.17 -13.70
CA GLU A 132 5.70 -14.69 -15.08
C GLU A 132 6.01 -15.88 -15.98
N PRO A 133 5.00 -16.49 -16.67
CA PRO A 133 5.23 -17.59 -17.57
C PRO A 133 6.24 -17.20 -18.65
N SER A 134 7.15 -18.12 -18.98
CA SER A 134 8.10 -17.90 -20.08
C SER A 134 7.35 -17.71 -21.40
N THR A 135 7.60 -16.62 -22.08
CA THR A 135 7.04 -16.32 -23.41
C THR A 135 8.16 -16.28 -24.44
N THR A 136 7.83 -16.54 -25.69
CA THR A 136 8.78 -16.45 -26.83
C THR A 136 8.84 -15.06 -27.45
N GLY A 137 8.03 -14.11 -26.93
CA GLY A 137 7.94 -12.74 -27.44
C GLY A 137 8.39 -11.70 -26.43
N SER A 138 8.41 -10.43 -26.85
CA SER A 138 8.76 -9.30 -26.00
C SER A 138 7.66 -8.92 -24.99
N LEU A 139 6.45 -9.45 -25.13
CA LEU A 139 5.33 -9.17 -24.22
C LEU A 139 5.12 -10.36 -23.28
N SER A 140 5.10 -10.10 -21.99
CA SER A 140 4.81 -11.07 -20.94
C SER A 140 3.62 -10.62 -20.10
N VAL A 141 2.88 -11.60 -19.57
CA VAL A 141 1.82 -11.40 -18.59
C VAL A 141 2.30 -12.02 -17.29
N TYR A 142 2.07 -11.35 -16.16
CA TYR A 142 2.44 -11.91 -14.86
C TYR A 142 1.36 -11.67 -13.81
N GLY A 143 1.34 -12.54 -12.81
CA GLY A 143 0.55 -12.39 -11.60
C GLY A 143 1.47 -12.25 -10.39
N LYS A 144 1.02 -11.51 -9.37
CA LYS A 144 1.72 -11.39 -8.10
C LYS A 144 0.75 -11.47 -6.92
N ALA A 145 1.24 -11.99 -5.81
CA ALA A 145 0.48 -12.08 -4.56
C ALA A 145 1.43 -12.05 -3.36
N GLY A 146 0.96 -11.48 -2.25
CA GLY A 146 1.78 -11.38 -1.04
C GLY A 146 1.08 -10.69 0.11
N LEU A 147 1.89 -10.12 0.99
CA LEU A 147 1.46 -9.30 2.11
C LEU A 147 2.01 -7.88 1.97
N MET A 148 1.18 -6.91 2.25
CA MET A 148 1.53 -5.50 2.36
C MET A 148 1.41 -5.09 3.83
N PHE A 149 2.46 -4.48 4.37
CA PHE A 149 2.51 -3.91 5.73
C PHE A 149 2.38 -2.40 5.62
N TRP A 150 1.49 -1.82 6.41
CA TRP A 150 1.14 -0.42 6.32
C TRP A 150 0.93 0.22 7.70
N ASP A 151 1.01 1.55 7.74
CA ASP A 151 0.78 2.39 8.93
C ASP A 151 0.04 3.66 8.46
N VAL A 152 -1.07 3.98 9.11
CA VAL A 152 -2.00 5.04 8.70
C VAL A 152 -2.32 5.95 9.87
N ASP A 153 -2.14 7.25 9.66
CA ASP A 153 -2.55 8.31 10.57
C ASP A 153 -3.83 9.00 10.05
N PHE A 154 -4.85 9.12 10.89
CA PHE A 154 -6.03 9.92 10.62
C PHE A 154 -5.89 11.27 11.33
N ILE A 155 -5.92 12.34 10.56
CA ILE A 155 -5.64 13.70 11.01
C ILE A 155 -6.87 14.57 10.79
N VAL A 156 -7.30 15.28 11.83
CA VAL A 156 -8.35 16.31 11.74
C VAL A 156 -7.70 17.67 11.56
N SER A 157 -8.23 18.47 10.62
CA SER A 157 -7.84 19.86 10.41
C SER A 157 -9.05 20.75 10.11
N GLY A 158 -8.93 22.06 10.29
CA GLY A 158 -10.00 23.03 10.03
C GLY A 158 -10.43 23.80 11.28
N SER A 159 -11.53 24.56 11.15
CA SER A 159 -12.08 25.39 12.24
C SER A 159 -13.07 24.67 13.14
N GLY A 160 -13.50 23.48 12.74
CA GLY A 160 -14.45 22.65 13.46
C GLY A 160 -13.80 21.68 14.43
N THR A 161 -14.64 20.88 15.08
CA THR A 161 -14.23 19.74 15.90
C THR A 161 -14.88 18.46 15.40
N LEU A 162 -14.16 17.35 15.47
CA LEU A 162 -14.68 16.01 15.25
C LEU A 162 -14.96 15.36 16.60
N THR A 163 -16.19 14.94 16.84
CA THR A 163 -16.48 13.98 17.90
C THR A 163 -16.55 12.61 17.26
N TYR A 164 -15.67 11.71 17.66
CA TYR A 164 -15.58 10.34 17.12
C TYR A 164 -15.57 9.35 18.29
N ASN A 165 -16.53 8.44 18.29
CA ASN A 165 -16.71 7.43 19.33
C ASN A 165 -16.71 8.01 20.76
N GLY A 166 -17.40 9.16 20.94
CA GLY A 166 -17.51 9.88 22.22
C GLY A 166 -16.35 10.77 22.61
N SER A 167 -15.25 10.79 21.86
CA SER A 167 -14.09 11.65 22.10
C SER A 167 -14.04 12.79 21.09
N THR A 168 -13.62 13.99 21.52
CA THR A 168 -13.57 15.20 20.69
C THR A 168 -12.14 15.53 20.28
N TYR A 169 -11.95 15.83 19.00
CA TYR A 169 -10.65 16.10 18.37
C TYR A 169 -10.72 17.39 17.55
N ASN A 170 -9.64 18.15 17.56
CA ASN A 170 -9.43 19.34 16.75
C ASN A 170 -7.96 19.45 16.33
N SER A 171 -7.70 19.67 15.06
CA SER A 171 -6.37 19.92 14.47
C SER A 171 -5.26 19.00 15.00
N LYS A 172 -5.48 17.69 14.97
CA LYS A 172 -4.49 16.69 15.42
C LYS A 172 -4.78 15.30 14.87
N THR A 173 -3.79 14.41 14.95
CA THR A 173 -3.98 12.97 14.75
C THR A 173 -4.93 12.44 15.84
N PHE A 174 -6.02 11.82 15.44
CA PHE A 174 -7.00 11.26 16.37
C PHE A 174 -7.01 9.74 16.40
N LEU A 175 -6.53 9.09 15.33
CA LEU A 175 -6.42 7.66 15.23
C LEU A 175 -5.15 7.30 14.46
N GLN A 176 -4.41 6.34 14.96
CA GLN A 176 -3.26 5.75 14.31
C GLN A 176 -3.46 4.25 14.27
N VAL A 177 -3.31 3.65 13.11
CA VAL A 177 -3.54 2.22 12.88
C VAL A 177 -2.41 1.67 12.01
N ASP A 178 -1.87 0.54 12.40
CA ASP A 178 -0.91 -0.24 11.62
C ASP A 178 -1.45 -1.64 11.35
N GLY A 179 -1.06 -2.24 10.25
CA GLY A 179 -1.56 -3.55 9.90
C GLY A 179 -0.82 -4.23 8.75
N SER A 180 -1.41 -5.35 8.34
CA SER A 180 -0.98 -6.05 7.13
C SER A 180 -2.17 -6.66 6.43
N ASP A 181 -2.22 -6.51 5.11
CA ASP A 181 -3.24 -7.08 4.26
C ASP A 181 -2.63 -7.89 3.12
N PRO A 182 -3.27 -9.00 2.71
CA PRO A 182 -2.89 -9.68 1.49
C PRO A 182 -3.14 -8.78 0.28
N TYR A 183 -2.23 -8.82 -0.68
CA TYR A 183 -2.42 -8.18 -1.98
C TYR A 183 -2.35 -9.20 -3.11
N ILE A 184 -3.03 -8.89 -4.19
CA ILE A 184 -2.93 -9.57 -5.48
C ILE A 184 -2.72 -8.54 -6.58
N GLY A 185 -2.06 -8.94 -7.65
CA GLY A 185 -1.85 -8.07 -8.80
C GLY A 185 -1.71 -8.84 -10.10
N LEU A 186 -2.03 -8.17 -11.18
CA LEU A 186 -1.83 -8.62 -12.54
C LEU A 186 -1.08 -7.54 -13.30
N GLY A 187 -0.16 -7.95 -14.17
CA GLY A 187 0.61 -7.02 -14.96
C GLY A 187 0.99 -7.54 -16.34
N LEU A 188 1.40 -6.58 -17.15
CA LEU A 188 1.98 -6.79 -18.47
C LEU A 188 3.37 -6.20 -18.45
N SER A 189 4.36 -6.92 -18.98
CA SER A 189 5.70 -6.38 -19.20
C SER A 189 6.08 -6.44 -20.66
N TYR A 190 6.74 -5.40 -21.15
CA TYR A 190 7.25 -5.31 -22.50
C TYR A 190 8.77 -5.16 -22.49
N GLU A 191 9.47 -6.17 -23.00
CA GLU A 191 10.94 -6.18 -23.06
C GLU A 191 11.42 -5.30 -24.21
N ILE A 192 12.18 -4.24 -23.85
CA ILE A 192 12.83 -3.33 -24.80
C ILE A 192 14.21 -3.84 -25.17
N SER A 193 14.88 -4.47 -24.22
CA SER A 193 16.20 -5.09 -24.39
C SER A 193 16.31 -6.28 -23.44
N LYS A 194 17.32 -7.13 -23.63
CA LYS A 194 17.57 -8.33 -22.79
C LYS A 194 17.50 -8.09 -21.28
N ASN A 195 17.77 -6.85 -20.87
CA ASN A 195 17.86 -6.52 -19.44
C ASN A 195 16.90 -5.41 -19.02
N THR A 196 16.03 -4.93 -19.90
CA THR A 196 15.20 -3.76 -19.61
C THR A 196 13.78 -3.97 -20.13
N SER A 197 12.80 -3.75 -19.29
CA SER A 197 11.39 -3.82 -19.63
C SER A 197 10.63 -2.63 -19.07
N PHE A 198 9.52 -2.28 -19.71
CA PHE A 198 8.45 -1.49 -19.09
C PHE A 198 7.35 -2.43 -18.64
N ALA A 199 6.70 -2.09 -17.53
CA ALA A 199 5.56 -2.86 -17.06
C ALA A 199 4.39 -1.93 -16.72
N PHE A 200 3.19 -2.49 -16.85
CA PHE A 200 1.93 -1.92 -16.41
C PHE A 200 1.27 -2.92 -15.47
N ASP A 201 0.91 -2.47 -14.28
CA ASP A 201 0.33 -3.31 -13.22
C ASP A 201 -1.02 -2.78 -12.76
N TYR A 202 -1.86 -3.69 -12.32
CA TYR A 202 -2.96 -3.43 -11.40
C TYR A 202 -2.74 -4.25 -10.14
N VAL A 203 -2.80 -3.60 -8.98
CA VAL A 203 -2.65 -4.24 -7.66
C VAL A 203 -3.85 -3.84 -6.80
N THR A 204 -4.35 -4.78 -6.01
CA THR A 204 -5.38 -4.51 -5.01
C THR A 204 -5.07 -5.27 -3.74
N THR A 205 -5.38 -4.67 -2.59
CA THR A 205 -5.38 -5.35 -1.30
C THR A 205 -6.75 -5.99 -1.06
N ALA A 206 -6.76 -7.11 -0.34
CA ALA A 206 -7.98 -7.70 0.16
C ALA A 206 -7.98 -7.49 1.68
N SER A 207 -8.66 -6.45 2.14
CA SER A 207 -8.78 -6.20 3.56
C SER A 207 -9.52 -7.34 4.25
N THR A 208 -8.78 -8.13 5.02
CA THR A 208 -9.33 -9.28 5.75
C THR A 208 -9.53 -8.99 7.23
N ASN A 209 -8.89 -7.96 7.76
CA ASN A 209 -8.91 -7.63 9.19
C ASN A 209 -9.01 -6.12 9.39
N ALA A 210 -10.22 -5.63 9.54
CA ALA A 210 -10.45 -4.27 10.00
C ALA A 210 -9.94 -4.14 11.45
N ILE A 211 -8.75 -3.56 11.63
CA ILE A 211 -8.24 -3.20 12.95
C ILE A 211 -9.03 -1.97 13.40
N GLU A 212 -9.76 -2.09 14.50
CA GLU A 212 -10.67 -1.04 15.03
C GLU A 212 -11.77 -0.60 14.04
N GLY A 213 -12.07 -1.43 13.02
CA GLY A 213 -13.03 -1.11 11.95
C GLY A 213 -12.40 -0.40 10.75
N VAL A 214 -11.12 -0.08 10.80
CA VAL A 214 -10.35 0.46 9.66
C VAL A 214 -9.79 -0.68 8.83
N ALA A 215 -10.11 -0.68 7.56
CA ALA A 215 -9.58 -1.60 6.57
C ALA A 215 -8.82 -0.79 5.53
N LEU A 216 -7.62 -1.21 5.16
CA LEU A 216 -6.93 -0.62 4.03
C LEU A 216 -7.43 -1.32 2.76
N ASP A 217 -8.44 -0.74 2.12
CA ASP A 217 -8.92 -1.18 0.81
C ASP A 217 -8.26 -0.31 -0.27
N LEU A 218 -7.09 -0.75 -0.69
CA LEU A 218 -6.22 -0.03 -1.60
C LEU A 218 -6.18 -0.74 -2.94
N SER A 219 -6.38 0.01 -4.01
CA SER A 219 -6.16 -0.46 -5.37
C SER A 219 -5.35 0.56 -6.18
N GLY A 220 -4.59 0.11 -7.16
CA GLY A 220 -3.78 1.02 -7.94
C GLY A 220 -3.37 0.48 -9.31
N TYR A 221 -3.22 1.40 -10.25
CA TYR A 221 -2.60 1.17 -11.55
C TYR A 221 -1.21 1.78 -11.55
N SER A 222 -0.23 1.05 -12.06
CA SER A 222 1.14 1.52 -12.08
C SER A 222 1.82 1.36 -13.43
N ILE A 223 2.77 2.25 -13.68
CA ILE A 223 3.71 2.15 -14.80
C ILE A 223 5.11 2.10 -14.21
N SER A 224 5.92 1.18 -14.67
CA SER A 224 7.25 0.98 -14.15
C SER A 224 8.28 0.64 -15.19
N TRP A 225 9.52 0.88 -14.82
CA TRP A 225 10.72 0.46 -15.50
C TRP A 225 11.41 -0.63 -14.68
N LEU A 226 11.74 -1.75 -15.34
CA LEU A 226 12.38 -2.92 -14.75
C LEU A 226 13.76 -3.12 -15.37
N ARG A 227 14.76 -3.41 -14.53
CA ARG A 227 16.13 -3.74 -14.94
C ARG A 227 16.56 -5.09 -14.36
N LYS A 228 16.95 -6.02 -15.23
CA LYS A 228 17.61 -7.31 -14.87
C LYS A 228 19.11 -7.12 -14.86
N PHE A 229 19.84 -7.75 -13.94
CA PHE A 229 21.30 -7.70 -13.83
C PHE A 229 22.00 -8.87 -14.53
#